data_fa17b20679008acdaf28d8579d5e1eb3
#
_entry.id   fa17b20679008acdaf28d8579d5e1eb3
#
_cell.length_a   1.000
_cell.length_b   1.000
_cell.length_c   1.000
_cell.angle_alpha   90.00
_cell.angle_beta   90.00
_cell.angle_gamma   90.00
#
_symmetry.space_group_name_H-M   'P 1'
#
loop_
_entity.id
_entity.type
_entity.pdbx_description
1 polymer ?
#
loop_
_entity_poly.entity_id
_entity_poly.type
_entity_poly.pdbx_seq_one_letter_code
_entity_poly.pdbx_strand_id
1 'polypeptide(L)'
;MHRSDYTAARRLQQQIPLPIADVLALLKQHGNPQAAIAAYRAAQIARIRQAAVCSEAEAAHQYDAHQGNTERAIAAICRTPVYLGRHTIDGEKWGYAITPLNSGGEQADGRDAFIQHRNFERLKPMLQRYPCRHDGSDEDECRINPTSSNYFTVEQCRTIAAEIRTLAQAEIQAEAAQMLHATADYLAYACALPDCRYIDFYGTL
;
A
#
# COMPACT_ATOMS: atom_id res chain seq x y z
N MET A 1 -11.12 -31.99 26.57
CA MET A 1 -10.91 -30.56 26.75
C MET A 1 -10.95 -30.26 28.23
N HIS A 2 -9.82 -29.84 28.82
CA HIS A 2 -9.75 -29.63 30.29
C HIS A 2 -10.48 -28.31 30.66
N ARG A 3 -11.14 -28.32 31.83
CA ARG A 3 -11.86 -27.13 32.36
C ARG A 3 -10.94 -25.92 32.54
N SER A 4 -9.63 -26.15 32.72
CA SER A 4 -8.56 -25.13 32.77
C SER A 4 -8.39 -24.38 31.45
N ASP A 5 -8.49 -25.08 30.29
CA ASP A 5 -8.26 -24.50 28.97
C ASP A 5 -9.36 -23.52 28.59
N TYR A 6 -10.62 -23.84 28.98
CA TYR A 6 -11.76 -22.96 28.74
C TYR A 6 -11.69 -21.67 29.57
N THR A 7 -11.20 -21.78 30.83
CA THR A 7 -11.01 -20.61 31.69
C THR A 7 -9.91 -19.71 31.16
N ALA A 8 -8.79 -20.27 30.68
CA ALA A 8 -7.72 -19.56 30.07
C ALA A 8 -8.19 -18.86 28.76
N ALA A 9 -8.95 -19.56 27.93
CA ALA A 9 -9.52 -19.01 26.69
C ALA A 9 -10.47 -17.84 26.95
N ARG A 10 -11.32 -17.90 27.97
CA ARG A 10 -12.19 -16.79 28.33
C ARG A 10 -11.45 -15.54 28.80
N ARG A 11 -10.35 -15.72 29.55
CA ARG A 11 -9.48 -14.59 29.93
C ARG A 11 -8.80 -13.99 28.72
N LEU A 12 -8.35 -14.82 27.79
CA LEU A 12 -7.71 -14.37 26.56
C LEU A 12 -8.68 -13.66 25.63
N GLN A 13 -9.96 -14.07 25.58
CA GLN A 13 -11.02 -13.43 24.80
C GLN A 13 -11.27 -11.97 25.21
N GLN A 14 -10.93 -11.57 26.43
CA GLN A 14 -11.00 -10.17 26.85
C GLN A 14 -9.93 -9.30 26.19
N GLN A 15 -8.85 -9.90 25.66
CA GLN A 15 -7.73 -9.22 25.02
C GLN A 15 -7.69 -9.43 23.50
N ILE A 16 -8.33 -10.49 23.01
CA ILE A 16 -8.38 -10.84 21.60
C ILE A 16 -9.86 -10.90 21.18
N PRO A 17 -10.33 -10.01 20.27
CA PRO A 17 -11.72 -9.96 19.85
C PRO A 17 -12.08 -11.07 18.84
N LEU A 18 -11.94 -12.32 19.26
CA LEU A 18 -12.23 -13.51 18.48
C LEU A 18 -13.31 -14.35 19.15
N PRO A 19 -14.08 -15.16 18.39
CA PRO A 19 -14.93 -16.21 18.91
C PRO A 19 -14.14 -17.17 19.79
N ILE A 20 -14.77 -17.71 20.84
CA ILE A 20 -14.10 -18.57 21.81
C ILE A 20 -13.45 -19.81 21.17
N ALA A 21 -14.04 -20.35 20.11
CA ALA A 21 -13.51 -21.48 19.35
C ALA A 21 -12.14 -21.15 18.73
N ASP A 22 -12.01 -19.96 18.16
CA ASP A 22 -10.77 -19.50 17.52
C ASP A 22 -9.69 -19.20 18.56
N VAL A 23 -10.07 -18.63 19.71
CA VAL A 23 -9.16 -18.42 20.84
C VAL A 23 -8.63 -19.75 21.38
N LEU A 24 -9.48 -20.78 21.48
CA LEU A 24 -9.06 -22.13 21.88
C LEU A 24 -8.10 -22.76 20.86
N ALA A 25 -8.37 -22.60 19.56
CA ALA A 25 -7.49 -23.05 18.51
C ALA A 25 -6.11 -22.37 18.59
N LEU A 26 -6.11 -21.05 18.80
CA LEU A 26 -4.89 -20.24 18.95
C LEU A 26 -4.08 -20.68 20.19
N LEU A 27 -4.73 -20.90 21.33
CA LEU A 27 -4.08 -21.43 22.53
C LEU A 27 -3.47 -22.80 22.31
N LYS A 28 -4.18 -23.70 21.65
CA LYS A 28 -3.70 -25.04 21.31
C LYS A 28 -2.48 -24.99 20.39
N GLN A 29 -2.49 -24.08 19.43
CA GLN A 29 -1.41 -23.91 18.46
C GLN A 29 -0.14 -23.35 19.12
N HIS A 30 -0.26 -22.39 20.02
CA HIS A 30 0.88 -21.65 20.59
C HIS A 30 1.26 -22.07 22.02
N GLY A 31 0.49 -22.94 22.64
CA GLY A 31 0.82 -23.60 23.92
C GLY A 31 0.65 -22.75 25.17
N ASN A 32 0.66 -21.41 25.07
CA ASN A 32 0.44 -20.51 26.21
C ASN A 32 -0.24 -19.18 25.77
N PRO A 33 -0.91 -18.47 26.72
CA PRO A 33 -1.64 -17.26 26.43
C PRO A 33 -0.80 -16.11 25.83
N GLN A 34 0.42 -15.89 26.32
CA GLN A 34 1.29 -14.81 25.84
C GLN A 34 1.71 -15.04 24.39
N ALA A 35 2.11 -16.28 24.05
CA ALA A 35 2.46 -16.64 22.69
C ALA A 35 1.25 -16.51 21.74
N ALA A 36 0.05 -16.88 22.21
CA ALA A 36 -1.18 -16.70 21.45
C ALA A 36 -1.51 -15.22 21.16
N ILE A 37 -1.35 -14.33 22.17
CA ILE A 37 -1.53 -12.89 22.01
C ILE A 37 -0.51 -12.33 21.00
N ALA A 38 0.75 -12.70 21.15
CA ALA A 38 1.83 -12.23 20.27
C ALA A 38 1.59 -12.67 18.82
N ALA A 39 1.18 -13.92 18.60
CA ALA A 39 0.87 -14.45 17.28
C ALA A 39 -0.35 -13.74 16.65
N TYR A 40 -1.41 -13.53 17.43
CA TYR A 40 -2.57 -12.76 16.97
C TYR A 40 -2.19 -11.34 16.58
N ARG A 41 -1.45 -10.62 17.46
CA ARG A 41 -0.97 -9.27 17.16
C ARG A 41 -0.11 -9.22 15.89
N ALA A 42 0.82 -10.16 15.72
CA ALA A 42 1.66 -10.25 14.52
C ALA A 42 0.82 -10.46 13.26
N ALA A 43 -0.21 -11.32 13.33
CA ALA A 43 -1.14 -11.53 12.21
C ALA A 43 -1.92 -10.25 11.84
N GLN A 44 -2.40 -9.47 12.84
CA GLN A 44 -3.07 -8.19 12.58
C GLN A 44 -2.12 -7.16 11.98
N ILE A 45 -0.89 -7.05 12.48
CA ILE A 45 0.14 -6.16 11.91
C ILE A 45 0.45 -6.56 10.46
N ALA A 46 0.58 -7.84 10.16
CA ALA A 46 0.79 -8.33 8.79
C ALA A 46 -0.39 -7.95 7.87
N ARG A 47 -1.63 -8.08 8.35
CA ARG A 47 -2.84 -7.66 7.63
C ARG A 47 -2.84 -6.15 7.34
N ILE A 48 -2.47 -5.32 8.33
CA ILE A 48 -2.36 -3.86 8.13
C ILE A 48 -1.31 -3.55 7.07
N ARG A 49 -0.13 -4.17 7.14
CA ARG A 49 0.93 -3.97 6.15
C ARG A 49 0.50 -4.31 4.74
N GLN A 50 -0.22 -5.42 4.59
CA GLN A 50 -0.73 -5.86 3.29
C GLN A 50 -1.79 -4.89 2.74
N ALA A 51 -2.67 -4.37 3.60
CA ALA A 51 -3.77 -3.50 3.17
C ALA A 51 -3.34 -2.05 2.95
N ALA A 52 -2.33 -1.53 3.68
CA ALA A 52 -2.00 -0.12 3.70
C ALA A 52 -0.59 0.23 3.18
N VAL A 53 0.17 -0.74 2.68
CA VAL A 53 1.56 -0.56 2.20
C VAL A 53 2.37 0.30 3.16
N CYS A 54 2.72 -0.25 4.28
CA CYS A 54 3.46 0.46 5.32
C CYS A 54 4.54 -0.42 5.93
N SER A 55 5.47 0.19 6.65
CA SER A 55 6.47 -0.54 7.42
C SER A 55 5.82 -1.30 8.59
N GLU A 56 6.51 -2.32 9.09
CA GLU A 56 6.05 -3.05 10.28
C GLU A 56 5.96 -2.14 11.51
N ALA A 57 6.90 -1.21 11.65
CA ALA A 57 6.92 -0.24 12.73
C ALA A 57 5.70 0.71 12.67
N GLU A 58 5.34 1.21 11.47
CA GLU A 58 4.16 2.04 11.26
C GLU A 58 2.87 1.27 11.54
N ALA A 59 2.75 0.04 11.02
CA ALA A 59 1.60 -0.83 11.26
C ALA A 59 1.41 -1.15 12.75
N ALA A 60 2.51 -1.49 13.46
CA ALA A 60 2.48 -1.77 14.89
C ALA A 60 2.09 -0.52 15.70
N HIS A 61 2.67 0.64 15.36
CA HIS A 61 2.35 1.91 16.01
C HIS A 61 0.85 2.26 15.86
N GLN A 62 0.31 2.18 14.65
CA GLN A 62 -1.09 2.49 14.40
C GLN A 62 -2.04 1.44 15.02
N TYR A 63 -1.66 0.18 15.02
CA TYR A 63 -2.43 -0.87 15.70
C TYR A 63 -2.56 -0.59 17.20
N ASP A 64 -1.47 -0.22 17.86
CA ASP A 64 -1.45 0.11 19.29
C ASP A 64 -2.20 1.44 19.57
N ALA A 65 -2.00 2.48 18.74
CA ALA A 65 -2.70 3.77 18.85
C ALA A 65 -4.22 3.63 18.72
N HIS A 66 -4.68 2.67 17.92
CA HIS A 66 -6.12 2.36 17.74
C HIS A 66 -6.60 1.19 18.60
N GLN A 67 -5.88 0.86 19.69
CA GLN A 67 -6.28 -0.14 20.69
C GLN A 67 -6.59 -1.52 20.08
N GLY A 68 -5.79 -1.94 19.10
CA GLY A 68 -5.94 -3.23 18.44
C GLY A 68 -7.04 -3.28 17.37
N ASN A 69 -7.62 -2.15 16.98
CA ASN A 69 -8.59 -2.09 15.89
C ASN A 69 -7.89 -1.97 14.55
N THR A 70 -7.81 -3.09 13.84
CA THR A 70 -7.12 -3.21 12.54
C THR A 70 -7.70 -2.30 11.46
N GLU A 71 -9.02 -2.20 11.36
CA GLU A 71 -9.67 -1.37 10.33
C GLU A 71 -9.42 0.13 10.56
N ARG A 72 -9.47 0.58 11.82
CA ARG A 72 -9.12 1.97 12.14
C ARG A 72 -7.65 2.27 11.91
N ALA A 73 -6.76 1.33 12.20
CA ALA A 73 -5.34 1.47 11.91
C ALA A 73 -5.08 1.59 10.41
N ILE A 74 -5.70 0.74 9.59
CA ILE A 74 -5.63 0.82 8.11
C ILE A 74 -6.15 2.17 7.64
N ALA A 75 -7.35 2.58 8.07
CA ALA A 75 -7.94 3.86 7.67
C ALA A 75 -7.07 5.06 8.07
N ALA A 76 -6.40 5.01 9.23
CA ALA A 76 -5.50 6.07 9.66
C ALA A 76 -4.25 6.17 8.78
N ILE A 77 -3.66 5.03 8.43
CA ILE A 77 -2.49 4.97 7.54
C ILE A 77 -2.85 5.44 6.12
N CYS A 78 -3.99 4.99 5.60
CA CYS A 78 -4.42 5.33 4.23
C CYS A 78 -4.79 6.81 4.03
N ARG A 79 -4.90 7.60 5.11
CA ARG A 79 -5.10 9.06 5.01
C ARG A 79 -3.88 9.83 4.54
N THR A 80 -2.70 9.23 4.60
CA THR A 80 -1.45 9.85 4.15
C THR A 80 -0.89 9.07 2.97
N PRO A 81 -0.42 9.72 1.89
CA PRO A 81 0.14 9.03 0.75
C PRO A 81 1.45 8.30 1.11
N VAL A 82 1.79 7.28 0.33
CA VAL A 82 3.13 6.67 0.35
C VAL A 82 4.08 7.57 -0.41
N TYR A 83 5.13 8.06 0.24
CA TYR A 83 6.16 8.84 -0.47
C TYR A 83 7.14 7.89 -1.16
N LEU A 84 7.19 7.95 -2.50
CA LEU A 84 8.07 7.15 -3.33
C LEU A 84 9.41 7.87 -3.50
N GLY A 85 10.40 7.41 -2.75
CA GLY A 85 11.72 8.03 -2.67
C GLY A 85 11.87 9.00 -1.49
N ARG A 86 13.07 9.61 -1.40
CA ARG A 86 13.38 10.53 -0.31
C ARG A 86 12.53 11.81 -0.46
N HIS A 87 11.71 12.10 0.50
CA HIS A 87 11.04 13.38 0.61
C HIS A 87 12.06 14.40 1.15
N THR A 88 12.47 15.35 0.31
CA THR A 88 13.23 16.49 0.81
C THR A 88 12.29 17.41 1.56
N ILE A 89 12.59 17.63 2.82
CA ILE A 89 11.79 18.41 3.80
C ILE A 89 11.56 19.86 3.36
N ASP A 90 12.37 20.38 2.43
CA ASP A 90 12.33 21.75 1.97
C ASP A 90 11.39 21.97 0.78
N GLY A 91 10.10 21.83 1.04
CA GLY A 91 9.10 22.60 0.29
C GLY A 91 8.80 22.20 -1.14
N GLU A 92 9.40 21.17 -1.70
CA GLU A 92 9.07 20.70 -3.06
C GLU A 92 7.72 19.98 -3.05
N LYS A 93 6.65 20.77 -3.16
CA LYS A 93 5.27 20.30 -3.26
C LYS A 93 4.92 19.78 -4.66
N TRP A 94 5.86 19.90 -5.60
CA TRP A 94 5.68 19.57 -7.01
C TRP A 94 5.96 18.10 -7.25
N GLY A 95 5.02 17.42 -7.87
CA GLY A 95 5.17 16.01 -8.14
C GLY A 95 3.93 15.42 -8.78
N TYR A 96 3.78 14.12 -8.61
CA TYR A 96 2.62 13.37 -9.08
C TYR A 96 2.01 12.57 -7.94
N ALA A 97 0.72 12.75 -7.74
CA ALA A 97 -0.09 11.82 -6.99
C ALA A 97 -0.34 10.58 -7.85
N ILE A 98 -0.27 9.41 -7.26
CA ILE A 98 -0.55 8.14 -7.94
C ILE A 98 -1.69 7.49 -7.18
N THR A 99 -2.86 7.45 -7.82
CA THR A 99 -4.13 7.06 -7.19
C THR A 99 -4.72 5.85 -7.90
N PRO A 100 -4.97 4.73 -7.20
CA PRO A 100 -5.74 3.62 -7.76
C PRO A 100 -7.21 4.00 -7.87
N LEU A 101 -7.82 3.76 -9.04
CA LEU A 101 -9.20 4.12 -9.33
C LEU A 101 -10.04 2.88 -9.67
N ASN A 102 -11.31 2.89 -9.27
CA ASN A 102 -12.31 1.91 -9.66
C ASN A 102 -12.85 2.17 -11.07
N SER A 103 -13.78 1.35 -11.53
CA SER A 103 -14.41 1.51 -12.85
C SER A 103 -15.26 2.79 -12.99
N GLY A 104 -15.67 3.41 -11.90
CA GLY A 104 -16.40 4.67 -11.87
C GLY A 104 -15.49 5.91 -11.86
N GLY A 105 -14.16 5.73 -11.85
CA GLY A 105 -13.19 6.82 -11.73
C GLY A 105 -13.03 7.36 -10.32
N GLU A 106 -13.61 6.69 -9.31
CA GLU A 106 -13.43 7.04 -7.92
C GLU A 106 -12.22 6.29 -7.33
N GLN A 107 -11.63 6.85 -6.29
CA GLN A 107 -10.51 6.20 -5.59
C GLN A 107 -10.93 4.81 -5.11
N ALA A 108 -10.15 3.79 -5.47
CA ALA A 108 -10.31 2.44 -4.96
C ALA A 108 -9.90 2.39 -3.47
N ASP A 109 -10.41 1.40 -2.73
CA ASP A 109 -10.06 1.20 -1.32
C ASP A 109 -8.57 0.88 -1.17
N GLY A 110 -7.75 1.92 -1.10
CA GLY A 110 -6.30 1.79 -1.00
C GLY A 110 -5.63 3.10 -0.61
N ARG A 111 -4.31 3.03 -0.47
CA ARG A 111 -3.47 4.17 -0.11
C ARG A 111 -2.90 4.79 -1.38
N ASP A 112 -2.97 6.10 -1.51
CA ASP A 112 -2.30 6.83 -2.58
C ASP A 112 -0.78 6.83 -2.39
N ALA A 113 -0.06 7.10 -3.46
CA ALA A 113 1.34 7.43 -3.39
C ALA A 113 1.62 8.83 -3.95
N PHE A 114 2.77 9.36 -3.57
CA PHE A 114 3.29 10.61 -4.11
C PHE A 114 4.74 10.42 -4.53
N ILE A 115 5.07 10.90 -5.72
CA ILE A 115 6.43 10.93 -6.25
C ILE A 115 6.80 12.37 -6.61
N GLN A 116 7.94 12.85 -6.11
CA GLN A 116 8.43 14.18 -6.46
C GLN A 116 8.75 14.30 -7.94
N HIS A 117 8.57 15.50 -8.51
CA HIS A 117 8.76 15.78 -9.94
C HIS A 117 10.12 15.28 -10.47
N ARG A 118 11.22 15.59 -9.78
CA ARG A 118 12.57 15.16 -10.18
C ARG A 118 12.73 13.63 -10.24
N ASN A 119 12.03 12.90 -9.38
CA ASN A 119 12.03 11.45 -9.36
C ASN A 119 11.15 10.89 -10.48
N PHE A 120 10.02 11.55 -10.73
CA PHE A 120 9.11 11.20 -11.81
C PHE A 120 9.74 11.38 -13.19
N GLU A 121 10.58 12.40 -13.40
CA GLU A 121 11.28 12.63 -14.67
C GLU A 121 12.17 11.43 -15.07
N ARG A 122 12.60 10.60 -14.12
CA ARG A 122 13.32 9.33 -14.41
C ARG A 122 12.39 8.24 -14.97
N LEU A 123 11.12 8.26 -14.60
CA LEU A 123 10.11 7.31 -15.06
C LEU A 123 9.45 7.75 -16.37
N LYS A 124 9.35 9.04 -16.60
CA LYS A 124 8.63 9.63 -17.71
C LYS A 124 8.99 9.09 -19.10
N PRO A 125 10.28 8.89 -19.48
CA PRO A 125 10.63 8.34 -20.79
C PRO A 125 10.11 6.91 -21.00
N MET A 126 9.99 6.15 -19.91
CA MET A 126 9.42 4.79 -19.95
C MET A 126 7.90 4.86 -20.02
N LEU A 127 7.25 5.67 -19.16
CA LEU A 127 5.80 5.82 -19.13
C LEU A 127 5.24 6.31 -20.49
N GLN A 128 5.96 7.18 -21.17
CA GLN A 128 5.57 7.70 -22.50
C GLN A 128 5.58 6.63 -23.61
N ARG A 129 6.05 5.42 -23.35
CA ARG A 129 5.93 4.29 -24.28
C ARG A 129 4.57 3.59 -24.19
N TYR A 130 3.79 3.91 -23.17
CA TYR A 130 2.47 3.35 -22.93
C TYR A 130 1.41 4.41 -23.21
N PRO A 131 0.42 4.12 -24.05
CA PRO A 131 -0.70 5.01 -24.25
C PRO A 131 -1.48 5.17 -22.94
N CYS A 132 -1.81 6.41 -22.58
CA CYS A 132 -2.63 6.72 -21.42
C CYS A 132 -3.79 7.62 -21.86
N ARG A 133 -4.90 7.52 -21.13
CA ARG A 133 -6.05 8.39 -21.33
C ARG A 133 -5.91 9.63 -20.47
N HIS A 134 -6.40 10.75 -20.95
CA HIS A 134 -6.46 12.02 -20.22
C HIS A 134 -7.89 12.42 -19.93
N ASP A 135 -8.08 13.33 -18.96
CA ASP A 135 -9.38 13.94 -18.70
C ASP A 135 -9.91 14.65 -19.95
N GLY A 136 -11.15 14.31 -20.32
CA GLY A 136 -11.83 14.93 -21.48
C GLY A 136 -11.35 14.44 -22.85
N SER A 137 -10.48 13.43 -22.91
CA SER A 137 -10.06 12.78 -24.15
C SER A 137 -10.61 11.36 -24.25
N ASP A 138 -11.17 11.03 -25.41
CA ASP A 138 -11.58 9.66 -25.75
C ASP A 138 -10.43 8.87 -26.41
N GLU A 139 -9.31 9.54 -26.73
CA GLU A 139 -8.16 8.95 -27.38
C GLU A 139 -7.03 8.69 -26.38
N ASP A 140 -6.37 7.55 -26.53
CA ASP A 140 -5.18 7.21 -25.76
C ASP A 140 -3.95 7.87 -26.39
N GLU A 141 -3.18 8.60 -25.61
CA GLU A 141 -1.98 9.32 -26.04
C GLU A 141 -0.73 8.77 -25.34
N CYS A 142 0.39 8.68 -26.06
CA CYS A 142 1.71 8.36 -25.49
C CYS A 142 2.42 9.59 -24.91
N ARG A 143 1.67 10.49 -24.27
CA ARG A 143 2.20 11.74 -23.71
C ARG A 143 1.66 11.98 -22.31
N ILE A 144 2.54 12.06 -21.35
CA ILE A 144 2.17 12.46 -19.98
C ILE A 144 1.83 13.94 -19.96
N ASN A 145 0.63 14.24 -19.52
CA ASN A 145 0.19 15.61 -19.25
C ASN A 145 0.53 15.99 -17.81
N PRO A 146 1.44 16.95 -17.56
CA PRO A 146 1.88 17.28 -16.21
C PRO A 146 0.84 18.04 -15.37
N THR A 147 -0.25 18.49 -15.98
CA THR A 147 -1.29 19.31 -15.34
C THR A 147 -2.66 18.65 -15.32
N SER A 148 -2.72 17.36 -15.64
CA SER A 148 -3.97 16.61 -15.74
C SER A 148 -3.75 15.17 -15.28
N SER A 149 -4.84 14.43 -15.16
CA SER A 149 -4.83 13.00 -14.95
C SER A 149 -4.27 12.25 -16.14
N ASN A 150 -3.51 11.20 -15.85
CA ASN A 150 -2.94 10.29 -16.85
C ASN A 150 -3.30 8.86 -16.41
N TYR A 151 -4.34 8.30 -17.01
CA TYR A 151 -4.91 7.02 -16.64
C TYR A 151 -4.23 5.87 -17.38
N PHE A 152 -3.63 4.96 -16.61
CA PHE A 152 -3.10 3.70 -17.10
C PHE A 152 -3.96 2.55 -16.62
N THR A 153 -4.19 1.55 -17.46
CA THR A 153 -4.88 0.34 -17.06
C THR A 153 -4.04 -0.48 -16.09
N VAL A 154 -4.68 -1.33 -15.29
CA VAL A 154 -3.99 -2.26 -14.37
C VAL A 154 -3.00 -3.16 -15.13
N GLU A 155 -3.33 -3.59 -16.35
CA GLU A 155 -2.44 -4.43 -17.16
C GLU A 155 -1.17 -3.66 -17.58
N GLN A 156 -1.33 -2.43 -18.06
CA GLN A 156 -0.19 -1.55 -18.36
C GLN A 156 0.67 -1.33 -17.12
N CYS A 157 0.07 -1.03 -15.97
CA CYS A 157 0.79 -0.80 -14.73
C CYS A 157 1.55 -2.03 -14.22
N ARG A 158 1.05 -3.25 -14.44
CA ARG A 158 1.80 -4.49 -14.17
C ARG A 158 3.05 -4.59 -15.03
N THR A 159 2.94 -4.28 -16.31
CA THR A 159 4.09 -4.27 -17.24
C THR A 159 5.08 -3.17 -16.87
N ILE A 160 4.59 -1.97 -16.60
CA ILE A 160 5.38 -0.82 -16.13
C ILE A 160 6.15 -1.18 -14.85
N ALA A 161 5.49 -1.80 -13.86
CA ALA A 161 6.14 -2.22 -12.63
C ALA A 161 7.28 -3.22 -12.85
N ALA A 162 7.12 -4.15 -13.78
CA ALA A 162 8.18 -5.11 -14.15
C ALA A 162 9.38 -4.40 -14.81
N GLU A 163 9.13 -3.45 -15.72
CA GLU A 163 10.19 -2.64 -16.33
C GLU A 163 10.91 -1.76 -15.31
N ILE A 164 10.18 -1.12 -14.38
CA ILE A 164 10.78 -0.33 -13.30
C ILE A 164 11.71 -1.19 -12.45
N ARG A 165 11.34 -2.44 -12.13
CA ARG A 165 12.22 -3.37 -11.40
C ARG A 165 13.51 -3.66 -12.15
N THR A 166 13.43 -3.82 -13.47
CA THR A 166 14.60 -4.01 -14.32
C THR A 166 15.50 -2.77 -14.31
N LEU A 167 14.93 -1.57 -14.40
CA LEU A 167 15.66 -0.32 -14.28
C LEU A 167 16.32 -0.18 -12.91
N ALA A 168 15.63 -0.54 -11.84
CA ALA A 168 16.16 -0.48 -10.48
C ALA A 168 17.39 -1.37 -10.28
N GLN A 169 17.43 -2.54 -10.92
CA GLN A 169 18.57 -3.45 -10.87
C GLN A 169 19.81 -2.91 -11.63
N ALA A 170 19.58 -2.10 -12.66
CA ALA A 170 20.65 -1.48 -13.46
C ALA A 170 21.11 -0.11 -12.89
N GLU A 171 20.37 0.46 -11.93
CA GLU A 171 20.64 1.79 -11.39
C GLU A 171 21.81 1.74 -10.39
N ILE A 172 22.82 2.57 -10.63
CA ILE A 172 24.04 2.64 -9.81
C ILE A 172 23.83 3.48 -8.54
N GLN A 173 22.93 4.46 -8.60
CA GLN A 173 22.64 5.34 -7.47
C GLN A 173 21.66 4.65 -6.51
N ALA A 174 22.09 4.31 -5.31
CA ALA A 174 21.29 3.57 -4.34
C ALA A 174 19.95 4.23 -4.01
N GLU A 175 19.90 5.57 -3.89
CA GLU A 175 18.64 6.30 -3.62
C GLU A 175 17.67 6.21 -4.80
N ALA A 176 18.17 6.29 -6.03
CA ALA A 176 17.36 6.14 -7.23
C ALA A 176 16.83 4.70 -7.37
N ALA A 177 17.69 3.71 -7.15
CA ALA A 177 17.29 2.31 -7.14
C ALA A 177 16.20 2.04 -6.09
N GLN A 178 16.36 2.57 -4.87
CA GLN A 178 15.37 2.44 -3.80
C GLN A 178 14.02 3.07 -4.20
N MET A 179 14.03 4.27 -4.79
CA MET A 179 12.82 4.94 -5.27
C MET A 179 12.13 4.13 -6.37
N LEU A 180 12.90 3.58 -7.32
CA LEU A 180 12.36 2.73 -8.39
C LEU A 180 11.73 1.45 -7.82
N HIS A 181 12.40 0.77 -6.87
CA HIS A 181 11.83 -0.38 -6.19
C HIS A 181 10.53 -0.03 -5.46
N ALA A 182 10.52 1.06 -4.68
CA ALA A 182 9.32 1.51 -3.98
C ALA A 182 8.16 1.81 -4.94
N THR A 183 8.46 2.41 -6.11
CA THR A 183 7.46 2.70 -7.15
C THR A 183 6.89 1.41 -7.75
N ALA A 184 7.76 0.45 -8.08
CA ALA A 184 7.31 -0.84 -8.63
C ALA A 184 6.48 -1.64 -7.63
N ASP A 185 6.85 -1.61 -6.35
CA ASP A 185 6.12 -2.30 -5.29
C ASP A 185 4.77 -1.64 -5.02
N TYR A 186 4.71 -0.29 -5.05
CA TYR A 186 3.45 0.42 -4.95
C TYR A 186 2.50 0.11 -6.12
N LEU A 187 3.00 0.12 -7.37
CA LEU A 187 2.18 -0.23 -8.53
C LEU A 187 1.66 -1.67 -8.45
N ALA A 188 2.49 -2.61 -7.98
CA ALA A 188 2.07 -3.99 -7.76
C ALA A 188 0.96 -4.10 -6.70
N TYR A 189 1.07 -3.33 -5.61
CA TYR A 189 0.02 -3.22 -4.61
C TYR A 189 -1.28 -2.66 -5.19
N ALA A 190 -1.22 -1.50 -5.85
CA ALA A 190 -2.39 -0.85 -6.45
C ALA A 190 -3.10 -1.78 -7.46
N CYS A 191 -2.33 -2.50 -8.29
CA CYS A 191 -2.86 -3.49 -9.23
C CYS A 191 -3.48 -4.74 -8.56
N ALA A 192 -3.21 -5.00 -7.29
CA ALA A 192 -3.77 -6.11 -6.53
C ALA A 192 -5.05 -5.73 -5.76
N LEU A 193 -5.42 -4.46 -5.71
CA LEU A 193 -6.67 -4.02 -5.09
C LEU A 193 -7.86 -4.57 -5.87
N PRO A 194 -8.88 -5.15 -5.22
CA PRO A 194 -9.98 -5.85 -5.89
C PRO A 194 -10.76 -4.98 -6.89
N ASP A 195 -10.96 -3.72 -6.54
CA ASP A 195 -11.77 -2.78 -7.32
C ASP A 195 -10.95 -1.86 -8.22
N CYS A 196 -9.62 -1.93 -8.19
CA CYS A 196 -8.76 -1.12 -9.03
C CYS A 196 -8.92 -1.53 -10.50
N ARG A 197 -9.14 -0.53 -11.38
CA ARG A 197 -9.21 -0.70 -12.84
C ARG A 197 -8.22 0.17 -13.56
N TYR A 198 -7.93 1.32 -13.00
CA TYR A 198 -6.98 2.29 -13.53
C TYR A 198 -6.07 2.80 -12.42
N ILE A 199 -4.90 3.28 -12.80
CA ILE A 199 -4.01 4.02 -11.92
C ILE A 199 -3.79 5.38 -12.56
N ASP A 200 -4.15 6.43 -11.84
CA ASP A 200 -3.98 7.81 -12.25
C ASP A 200 -2.64 8.36 -11.76
N PHE A 201 -1.90 8.99 -12.65
CA PHE A 201 -0.73 9.79 -12.34
C PHE A 201 -1.09 11.25 -12.54
N TYR A 202 -1.55 11.90 -11.49
CA TYR A 202 -1.99 13.30 -11.51
C TYR A 202 -0.86 14.23 -11.13
N GLY A 203 -0.51 15.15 -12.03
CA GLY A 203 0.48 16.19 -11.76
C GLY A 203 -0.06 17.26 -10.80
N THR A 204 0.62 17.42 -9.66
CA THR A 204 0.35 18.50 -8.71
C THR A 204 1.32 19.65 -8.97
N LEU A 205 0.82 20.76 -9.47
CA LEU A 205 1.56 22.00 -9.74
C LEU A 205 1.43 22.98 -8.56
#